data_3c40f00f90ce5cb349383c4621383995
#
_entry.id   3c40f00f90ce5cb349383c4621383995
#
_cell.length_a   1.000
_cell.length_b   1.000
_cell.length_c   1.000
_cell.angle_alpha   90.00
_cell.angle_beta   90.00
_cell.angle_gamma   90.00
#
_symmetry.space_group_name_H-M   'P 1'
#
loop_
_entity.id
_entity.type
_entity.pdbx_description
1 polymer ?
#
loop_
_entity_poly.entity_id
_entity_poly.type
_entity_poly.pdbx_seq_one_letter_code
_entity_poly.pdbx_strand_id
1 'polypeptide(L)'
;MQAPLGGGTAGVAVIRVLSGSGAGRELSLQKVVTTIGKPGVAVAAVTRRLHGYVVAPIDGGTALNGEPLGSEAVALQDGDVLELGGTRMQFVVS
;
A
#
# COMPACT_ATOMS: atom_id res chain seq x y z
N MET A 1 -7.92 -20.52 17.29
CA MET A 1 -8.05 -20.24 17.08
C MET A 1 -7.83 -20.00 16.49
N GLN A 2 -7.58 -19.87 16.44
CA GLN A 2 -7.44 -19.51 15.99
C GLN A 2 -6.88 -19.15 15.63
N ALA A 3 -6.55 -19.23 15.58
CA ALA A 3 -6.14 -18.75 15.31
C ALA A 3 -5.70 -18.51 14.93
N PRO A 4 -5.44 -18.45 14.91
CA PRO A 4 -5.04 -18.07 14.61
C PRO A 4 -4.66 -17.87 14.13
N LEU A 5 -4.42 -18.00 14.09
CA LEU A 5 -4.32 -17.70 13.77
C LEU A 5 -4.04 -17.15 13.49
N GLY A 6 -3.98 -17.14 13.50
CA GLY A 6 -3.92 -16.55 13.34
C GLY A 6 -3.64 -15.89 12.95
N GLY A 7 -3.50 -15.94 12.86
CA GLY A 7 -3.39 -15.37 12.61
C GLY A 7 -3.40 -14.69 12.21
N GLY A 8 -3.32 -15.15 12.34
CA GLY A 8 -3.32 -14.59 11.97
C GLY A 8 -3.65 -13.70 11.42
N THR A 9 -4.29 -13.65 11.59
CA THR A 9 -4.70 -12.35 11.38
C THR A 9 -3.70 -11.31 11.73
N ALA A 10 -2.82 -11.57 12.61
CA ALA A 10 -1.77 -10.63 12.90
C ALA A 10 -1.02 -10.32 11.62
N GLY A 11 -0.80 -9.06 11.33
CA GLY A 11 -0.10 -8.66 10.14
C GLY A 11 -0.96 -8.50 8.92
N VAL A 12 -2.27 -8.58 9.06
CA VAL A 12 -3.15 -8.26 7.95
C VAL A 12 -3.08 -6.76 7.71
N ALA A 13 -2.74 -6.39 6.49
CA ALA A 13 -2.63 -4.99 6.11
C ALA A 13 -3.56 -4.70 4.96
N VAL A 14 -3.98 -3.45 4.87
CA VAL A 14 -4.84 -2.98 3.78
C VAL A 14 -4.34 -1.64 3.27
N ILE A 15 -4.70 -1.34 2.04
CA ILE A 15 -4.57 0.00 1.48
C ILE A 15 -5.98 0.59 1.44
N ARG A 16 -6.17 1.70 2.14
CA ARG A 16 -7.46 2.39 2.18
C ARG A 16 -7.39 3.61 1.30
N VAL A 17 -8.31 3.71 0.36
CA VAL A 17 -8.36 4.86 -0.54
C VAL A 17 -9.00 6.03 0.19
N LEU A 18 -8.30 7.16 0.25
CA LEU A 18 -8.74 8.32 1.03
C LEU A 18 -9.42 9.39 0.17
N SER A 19 -9.13 9.44 -1.13
CA SER A 19 -9.65 10.50 -1.98
C SER A 19 -10.00 9.95 -3.35
N GLY A 20 -10.69 10.76 -4.17
CA GLY A 20 -11.07 10.37 -5.52
C GLY A 20 -12.35 9.55 -5.53
N SER A 21 -12.69 9.00 -6.70
CA SER A 21 -13.94 8.26 -6.88
C SER A 21 -13.96 6.94 -6.11
N GLY A 22 -12.80 6.42 -5.73
CA GLY A 22 -12.72 5.19 -4.96
C GLY A 22 -12.62 5.39 -3.45
N ALA A 23 -12.81 6.61 -2.96
CA ALA A 23 -12.64 6.90 -1.53
C ALA A 23 -13.50 5.96 -0.68
N GLY A 24 -12.90 5.43 0.38
CA GLY A 24 -13.56 4.49 1.28
C GLY A 24 -13.32 3.03 0.93
N ARG A 25 -12.77 2.74 -0.24
CA ARG A 25 -12.48 1.36 -0.62
C ARG A 25 -11.20 0.89 0.06
N GLU A 26 -11.12 -0.42 0.28
CA GLU A 26 -9.93 -1.03 0.88
C GLU A 26 -9.48 -2.19 0.04
N LEU A 27 -8.16 -2.31 -0.12
CA LEU A 27 -7.52 -3.42 -0.79
C LEU A 27 -6.76 -4.22 0.25
N SER A 28 -7.07 -5.51 0.36
CA SER A 28 -6.38 -6.39 1.28
C SER A 28 -5.03 -6.80 0.69
N LEU A 29 -3.98 -6.69 1.49
CA LEU A 29 -2.61 -6.97 1.03
C LEU A 29 -2.21 -8.40 1.39
N GLN A 30 -2.96 -9.37 0.87
CA GLN A 30 -2.71 -10.77 1.17
C GLN A 30 -1.72 -11.42 0.22
N LYS A 31 -1.55 -10.86 -0.96
CA LYS A 31 -0.61 -11.39 -1.95
C LYS A 31 0.80 -10.95 -1.62
N VAL A 32 1.78 -11.64 -2.19
CA VAL A 32 3.17 -11.23 -2.04
C VAL A 32 3.38 -9.87 -2.67
N VAL A 33 2.79 -9.63 -3.84
CA VAL A 33 2.86 -8.33 -4.51
C VAL A 33 1.46 -7.88 -4.87
N THR A 34 1.13 -6.65 -4.50
CA THR A 34 -0.13 -6.00 -4.86
C THR A 34 0.20 -4.71 -5.60
N THR A 35 -0.32 -4.55 -6.80
CA THR A 35 -0.16 -3.29 -7.53
C THR A 35 -1.31 -2.37 -7.16
N ILE A 36 -0.98 -1.10 -6.97
CA ILE A 36 -1.96 -0.06 -6.63
C ILE A 36 -1.81 1.08 -7.62
N GLY A 37 -2.89 1.84 -7.78
CA GLY A 37 -2.89 2.98 -8.66
C GLY A 37 -3.67 2.70 -9.92
N LYS A 38 -3.43 3.50 -10.95
CA LYS A 38 -4.19 3.47 -12.18
C LYS A 38 -3.23 3.41 -13.35
N PRO A 39 -3.30 2.35 -14.17
CA PRO A 39 -2.42 2.24 -15.34
C PRO A 39 -2.58 3.47 -16.24
N GLY A 40 -1.46 3.96 -16.74
CA GLY A 40 -1.43 5.16 -17.56
C GLY A 40 -1.36 6.46 -16.78
N VAL A 41 -1.55 6.41 -15.47
CA VAL A 41 -1.46 7.59 -14.59
C VAL A 41 -0.31 7.42 -13.60
N ALA A 42 -0.44 6.47 -12.68
CA ALA A 42 0.61 6.15 -11.74
C ALA A 42 0.32 4.78 -11.14
N VAL A 43 1.33 3.94 -11.07
CA VAL A 43 1.22 2.58 -10.53
C VAL A 43 2.41 2.32 -9.61
N ALA A 44 2.15 1.71 -8.48
CA ALA A 44 3.20 1.30 -7.56
C ALA A 44 2.94 -0.14 -7.12
N ALA A 45 3.99 -0.83 -6.70
CA ALA A 45 3.89 -2.18 -6.18
C ALA A 45 4.14 -2.16 -4.68
N VAL A 46 3.24 -2.80 -3.93
CA VAL A 46 3.42 -3.04 -2.51
C VAL A 46 3.78 -4.50 -2.36
N THR A 47 4.93 -4.78 -1.79
CA THR A 47 5.46 -6.14 -1.66
C THR A 47 5.52 -6.52 -0.20
N ARG A 48 4.98 -7.70 0.11
CA ARG A 48 5.06 -8.24 1.47
C ARG A 48 6.44 -8.86 1.67
N ARG A 49 7.09 -8.45 2.73
CA ARG A 49 8.40 -8.97 3.10
C ARG A 49 8.28 -9.73 4.40
N LEU A 50 9.39 -10.32 4.83
CA LEU A 50 9.43 -11.13 6.04
C LEU A 50 8.99 -10.34 7.27
N HIS A 51 9.37 -9.08 7.36
CA HIS A 51 9.09 -8.26 8.53
C HIS A 51 8.22 -7.04 8.23
N GLY A 52 7.46 -7.08 7.14
CA GLY A 52 6.59 -5.95 6.83
C GLY A 52 6.35 -5.82 5.35
N TYR A 53 6.11 -4.58 4.93
CA TYR A 53 5.76 -4.27 3.54
C TYR A 53 6.66 -3.17 3.03
N VAL A 54 6.93 -3.20 1.73
CA VAL A 54 7.66 -2.14 1.05
C VAL A 54 6.87 -1.69 -0.16
N VAL A 55 7.10 -0.45 -0.59
CA VAL A 55 6.46 0.10 -1.77
C VAL A 55 7.52 0.61 -2.72
N ALA A 56 7.29 0.40 -4.02
CA ALA A 56 8.17 0.91 -5.06
C ALA A 56 7.33 1.40 -6.23
N PRO A 57 7.68 2.55 -6.84
CA PRO A 57 6.98 3.00 -8.03
C PRO A 57 7.24 2.07 -9.20
N ILE A 58 6.22 1.83 -10.02
CA ILE A 58 6.37 1.08 -11.27
C ILE A 58 6.31 2.05 -12.44
N ASP A 59 5.31 2.94 -12.43
CA ASP A 59 5.07 3.86 -13.54
C ASP A 59 4.45 5.12 -12.96
N GLY A 60 4.83 6.27 -13.52
CA GLY A 60 4.38 7.54 -12.98
C GLY A 60 5.02 7.83 -11.64
N GLY A 61 4.55 8.86 -10.96
CA GLY A 61 5.11 9.28 -9.70
C GLY A 61 4.32 8.75 -8.51
N THR A 62 5.01 8.36 -7.46
CA THR A 62 4.42 7.97 -6.19
C THR A 62 5.08 8.79 -5.10
N ALA A 63 4.28 9.39 -4.22
CA ALA A 63 4.79 10.09 -3.06
C ALA A 63 4.41 9.34 -1.79
N LEU A 64 5.31 9.34 -0.82
CA LEU A 64 5.08 8.73 0.49
C LEU A 64 5.14 9.84 1.52
N ASN A 65 4.02 10.08 2.19
CA ASN A 65 3.89 11.15 3.19
C ASN A 65 4.34 12.50 2.63
N GLY A 66 4.01 12.75 1.36
CA GLY A 66 4.32 14.00 0.70
C GLY A 66 5.66 14.07 0.02
N GLU A 67 6.48 13.02 0.11
CA GLU A 67 7.82 13.02 -0.48
C GLU A 67 7.86 12.08 -1.68
N PRO A 68 8.33 12.55 -2.84
CA PRO A 68 8.42 11.67 -4.00
C PRO A 68 9.38 10.52 -3.74
N LEU A 69 8.98 9.33 -4.17
CA LEU A 69 9.83 8.15 -4.07
C LEU A 69 10.75 8.06 -5.27
N GLY A 70 11.96 7.57 -5.01
CA GLY A 70 12.87 7.20 -6.08
C GLY A 70 12.57 5.79 -6.57
N SER A 71 13.55 5.19 -7.26
CA SER A 71 13.35 3.87 -7.86
C SER A 71 13.47 2.73 -6.85
N GLU A 72 13.95 3.00 -5.64
CA GLU A 72 14.18 1.96 -4.65
C GLU A 72 12.93 1.72 -3.81
N ALA A 73 12.75 0.50 -3.36
CA ALA A 73 11.66 0.16 -2.48
C ALA A 73 11.88 0.77 -1.10
N VAL A 74 10.80 1.27 -0.51
CA VAL A 74 10.83 1.93 0.79
C VAL A 74 9.87 1.20 1.72
N ALA A 75 10.30 0.97 2.97
CA ALA A 75 9.48 0.28 3.95
C ALA A 75 8.26 1.13 4.33
N LEU A 76 7.11 0.47 4.43
CA LEU A 76 5.87 1.11 4.84
C LEU A 76 5.65 0.89 6.34
N GLN A 77 5.06 1.88 6.98
CA GLN A 77 4.64 1.82 8.36
C GLN A 77 3.17 2.13 8.47
N ASP A 78 2.52 1.59 9.50
CA ASP A 78 1.11 1.82 9.73
C ASP A 78 0.81 3.31 9.73
N GLY A 79 -0.18 3.71 8.94
CA GLY A 79 -0.58 5.10 8.84
C GLY A 79 0.08 5.88 7.71
N ASP A 80 1.07 5.29 7.03
CA ASP A 80 1.73 5.99 5.92
C ASP A 80 0.73 6.29 4.82
N VAL A 81 0.85 7.48 4.22
CA VAL A 81 -0.03 7.92 3.15
C VAL A 81 0.73 7.93 1.84
N LEU A 82 0.17 7.25 0.85
CA LEU A 82 0.72 7.20 -0.51
C LEU A 82 -0.13 8.08 -1.41
N GLU A 83 0.52 8.76 -2.33
CA GLU A 83 -0.19 9.57 -3.31
C GLU A 83 0.25 9.14 -4.71
N LEU A 84 -0.72 8.74 -5.52
CA LEU A 84 -0.50 8.26 -6.89
C LEU A 84 -1.52 8.95 -7.79
N GLY A 85 -1.02 9.74 -8.76
CA GLY A 85 -1.91 10.37 -9.73
C GLY A 85 -3.01 11.21 -9.11
N GLY A 86 -2.71 11.90 -8.02
CA GLY A 86 -3.68 12.74 -7.34
C GLY A 86 -4.61 12.00 -6.38
N THR A 87 -4.49 10.69 -6.28
CA THR A 87 -5.29 9.89 -5.35
C THR A 87 -4.46 9.55 -4.13
N ARG A 88 -5.01 9.79 -2.95
CA ARG A 88 -4.33 9.46 -1.69
C ARG A 88 -4.86 8.16 -1.13
N MET A 89 -3.93 7.37 -0.62
CA MET A 89 -4.22 6.07 -0.04
C MET A 89 -3.42 5.94 1.24
N GLN A 90 -3.95 5.16 2.18
CA GLN A 90 -3.28 4.97 3.47
C GLN A 90 -2.99 3.50 3.70
N PHE A 91 -1.77 3.20 4.11
CA PHE A 91 -1.36 1.87 4.50
C PHE A 91 -1.75 1.68 5.97
N VAL A 92 -2.53 0.64 6.25
CA VAL A 92 -3.06 0.39 7.59
C VAL A 92 -2.79 -1.06 7.94
N VAL A 93 -2.19 -1.26 9.10
CA VAL A 93 -1.95 -2.59 9.67
C VAL A 93 -2.90 -2.78 10.84
N SER A 94 -3.62 -3.89 10.83
CA SER A 94 -4.55 -4.18 11.93
C SER A 94 -3.94 -5.09 12.98
#